data_191636dd9428e606a870635f0826adbe
#
_entry.id   191636dd9428e606a870635f0826adbe
#
_cell.length_a   1.000
_cell.length_b   1.000
_cell.length_c   1.000
_cell.angle_alpha   90.00
_cell.angle_beta   90.00
_cell.angle_gamma   90.00
#
_symmetry.space_group_name_H-M   'P 1'
#
loop_
_entity.id
_entity.type
_entity.pdbx_description
1 polymer ?
#
loop_
_entity_poly.entity_id
_entity_poly.type
_entity_poly.pdbx_seq_one_letter_code
_entity_poly.pdbx_strand_id
1 'polypeptide(L)'
;MKNFAWTLLAASLAIPPARPQTGAELFEKNCAGCHQTGSATHAPAPEALRQMSRTKIFDALTTGKMILVAAALPVMQRRAIANYLGAKELEEVSGGLCPSAPAPLKDLRGWHGWSVDPENTRMQSAAAAGLDRAQVSKLKLKWAFGFPGATSALGQPSAAGGRLFVGSAGGIVYALDQHTGCTYWTFKAAQTVRTAISVSKYGDGRHAVYFGDAQSTAYAVDADTGALLWKTRVDEHMFSHITGSPMLYDGRLYVPVSTGAEEFVAAGDPKYKCCTARGSVVALDARNGERLWKTYTIPEPKPTRVNSAGTQMMGPSGVSVWSAPTVDVQRKVLYVGTGNEHSGPETTASDAVLALDMETGKVLWSKQLTPADHWNVACVLPGQVNCPEKPGEDTDIGASPILVSLPGGKRLLLVGQKSGVMWALDPDAQGNIVWQRRIGKGGVLGGIMWGPAADGDNVYVPLSDFTMLGPIEGGDPKLGGGLFALRIATGEQAWYAPPEAPKCVGTLGCTPAQMAPATLIPGVVFSGSMDGHLRAYSTSDGAVIWGFDTLRDFPTVNGVKAKGGSMSASGPVVTGGMLFVNSGYGALGGMPGNVLMAFSVD
;
A
#
# COMPACT_ATOMS: atom_id res chain seq x y z
N MET A 1 -46.55 -45.21 51.58
CA MET A 1 -45.19 -44.74 51.22
C MET A 1 -45.35 -43.67 50.15
N LYS A 2 -45.13 -42.36 50.52
CA LYS A 2 -45.36 -41.21 49.64
C LYS A 2 -44.02 -40.78 49.05
N ASN A 3 -43.88 -40.86 47.74
CA ASN A 3 -42.70 -40.32 47.00
C ASN A 3 -42.86 -38.84 46.81
N PHE A 4 -41.93 -38.05 47.37
CA PHE A 4 -41.75 -36.59 47.09
C PHE A 4 -40.75 -36.48 45.97
N ALA A 5 -41.18 -35.95 44.80
CA ALA A 5 -40.32 -35.56 43.70
C ALA A 5 -39.94 -34.08 43.90
N TRP A 6 -38.63 -33.80 44.01
CA TRP A 6 -38.07 -32.43 44.01
C TRP A 6 -37.81 -32.02 42.58
N THR A 7 -38.53 -31.01 42.11
CA THR A 7 -38.30 -30.36 40.83
C THR A 7 -37.30 -29.21 41.05
N LEU A 8 -36.07 -29.37 40.57
CA LEU A 8 -35.08 -28.31 40.53
C LEU A 8 -35.42 -27.37 39.36
N LEU A 9 -35.89 -26.16 39.66
CA LEU A 9 -35.98 -25.07 38.69
C LEU A 9 -34.57 -24.47 38.46
N ALA A 10 -33.97 -24.74 37.31
CA ALA A 10 -32.76 -24.05 36.86
C ALA A 10 -33.16 -22.70 36.29
N ALA A 11 -32.95 -21.63 37.04
CA ALA A 11 -33.06 -20.26 36.54
C ALA A 11 -31.83 -19.96 35.68
N SER A 12 -31.99 -19.97 34.36
CA SER A 12 -31.00 -19.46 33.40
C SER A 12 -30.97 -17.94 33.49
N LEU A 13 -29.92 -17.40 34.13
CA LEU A 13 -29.57 -16.01 34.08
C LEU A 13 -29.11 -15.68 32.64
N ALA A 14 -30.01 -15.17 31.83
CA ALA A 14 -29.64 -14.57 30.54
C ALA A 14 -28.84 -13.30 30.80
N ILE A 15 -27.53 -13.33 30.57
CA ILE A 15 -26.67 -12.17 30.55
C ILE A 15 -27.11 -11.33 29.33
N PRO A 16 -27.58 -10.09 29.52
CA PRO A 16 -27.97 -9.27 28.38
C PRO A 16 -26.72 -9.02 27.50
N PRO A 17 -26.88 -8.99 26.17
CA PRO A 17 -25.76 -8.70 25.28
C PRO A 17 -25.18 -7.32 25.61
N ALA A 18 -23.86 -7.24 25.76
CA ALA A 18 -23.15 -6.02 26.08
C ALA A 18 -23.49 -4.94 25.01
N ARG A 19 -24.02 -3.81 25.46
CA ARG A 19 -24.37 -2.68 24.59
C ARG A 19 -23.10 -2.20 23.89
N PRO A 20 -23.09 -1.99 22.55
CA PRO A 20 -21.93 -1.43 21.85
C PRO A 20 -21.54 -0.08 22.47
N GLN A 21 -20.25 0.09 22.79
CA GLN A 21 -19.73 1.33 23.34
C GLN A 21 -19.88 2.47 22.33
N THR A 22 -20.32 3.63 22.78
CA THR A 22 -20.41 4.84 21.96
C THR A 22 -19.02 5.44 21.69
N GLY A 23 -18.91 6.26 20.64
CA GLY A 23 -17.65 6.98 20.35
C GLY A 23 -17.20 7.89 21.49
N ALA A 24 -18.13 8.45 22.26
CA ALA A 24 -17.85 9.25 23.45
C ALA A 24 -17.23 8.41 24.58
N GLU A 25 -17.83 7.26 24.91
CA GLU A 25 -17.32 6.34 25.93
C GLU A 25 -15.93 5.79 25.55
N LEU A 26 -15.73 5.50 24.27
CA LEU A 26 -14.43 5.03 23.75
C LEU A 26 -13.37 6.12 23.83
N PHE A 27 -13.69 7.37 23.50
CA PHE A 27 -12.77 8.49 23.60
C PHE A 27 -12.39 8.76 25.06
N GLU A 28 -13.37 8.83 25.95
CA GLU A 28 -13.13 9.09 27.38
C GLU A 28 -12.21 8.02 27.98
N LYS A 29 -12.47 6.77 27.66
CA LYS A 29 -11.68 5.63 28.19
C LYS A 29 -10.24 5.57 27.67
N ASN A 30 -10.02 5.88 26.37
CA ASN A 30 -8.76 5.57 25.71
C ASN A 30 -7.95 6.80 25.28
N CYS A 31 -8.54 7.99 25.24
CA CYS A 31 -7.93 9.17 24.63
C CYS A 31 -7.93 10.41 25.53
N ALA A 32 -8.95 10.60 26.37
CA ALA A 32 -9.13 11.82 27.16
C ALA A 32 -7.96 12.12 28.09
N GLY A 33 -7.27 11.10 28.61
CA GLY A 33 -6.10 11.30 29.49
C GLY A 33 -4.97 12.14 28.87
N CYS A 34 -4.79 12.05 27.54
CA CYS A 34 -3.80 12.86 26.82
C CYS A 34 -4.44 14.08 26.14
N HIS A 35 -5.66 13.94 25.64
CA HIS A 35 -6.39 14.97 24.88
C HIS A 35 -7.30 15.83 25.78
N GLN A 36 -6.78 16.31 26.90
CA GLN A 36 -7.49 17.24 27.78
C GLN A 36 -6.85 18.63 27.76
N THR A 37 -7.65 19.66 28.02
CA THR A 37 -7.16 21.03 28.07
C THR A 37 -6.08 21.16 29.16
N GLY A 38 -4.90 21.68 28.80
CA GLY A 38 -3.79 21.84 29.75
C GLY A 38 -2.94 20.57 29.96
N SER A 39 -3.11 19.52 29.16
CA SER A 39 -2.27 18.32 29.23
C SER A 39 -0.81 18.63 28.92
N ALA A 40 0.10 18.06 29.72
CA ALA A 40 1.55 18.15 29.49
C ALA A 40 2.04 17.41 28.22
N THR A 41 1.17 16.63 27.58
CA THR A 41 1.50 15.82 26.40
C THR A 41 1.52 16.61 25.08
N HIS A 42 1.20 17.91 25.08
CA HIS A 42 0.99 18.74 23.88
C HIS A 42 0.00 18.15 22.86
N ALA A 43 -0.83 17.18 23.27
CA ALA A 43 -1.88 16.62 22.44
C ALA A 43 -2.98 17.68 22.20
N PRO A 44 -3.56 17.76 21.00
CA PRO A 44 -4.66 18.69 20.73
C PRO A 44 -5.83 18.45 21.69
N ALA A 45 -6.36 19.51 22.31
CA ALA A 45 -7.57 19.43 23.14
C ALA A 45 -8.79 18.97 22.30
N PRO A 46 -9.86 18.43 22.94
CA PRO A 46 -11.05 17.94 22.22
C PRO A 46 -11.69 18.99 21.30
N GLU A 47 -11.63 20.26 21.65
CA GLU A 47 -12.14 21.38 20.86
C GLU A 47 -11.39 21.54 19.54
N ALA A 48 -10.06 21.37 19.57
CA ALA A 48 -9.22 21.39 18.37
C ALA A 48 -9.47 20.15 17.49
N LEU A 49 -9.67 18.97 18.10
CA LEU A 49 -10.03 17.75 17.36
C LEU A 49 -11.38 17.90 16.66
N ARG A 50 -12.37 18.56 17.30
CA ARG A 50 -13.68 18.83 16.70
C ARG A 50 -13.65 19.75 15.48
N GLN A 51 -12.54 20.44 15.23
CA GLN A 51 -12.32 21.22 14.01
C GLN A 51 -11.73 20.37 12.85
N MET A 52 -11.36 19.11 13.13
CA MET A 52 -10.83 18.21 12.12
C MET A 52 -11.97 17.40 11.47
N SER A 53 -11.80 17.01 10.21
CA SER A 53 -12.75 16.09 9.57
C SER A 53 -12.70 14.71 10.22
N ARG A 54 -13.81 13.96 10.15
CA ARG A 54 -13.88 12.57 10.61
C ARG A 54 -12.83 11.70 9.95
N THR A 55 -12.62 11.89 8.64
CA THR A 55 -11.58 11.19 7.87
C THR A 55 -10.20 11.48 8.45
N LYS A 56 -9.86 12.73 8.72
CA LYS A 56 -8.55 13.11 9.29
C LYS A 56 -8.31 12.46 10.66
N ILE A 57 -9.33 12.42 11.52
CA ILE A 57 -9.22 11.74 12.82
C ILE A 57 -9.11 10.24 12.63
N PHE A 58 -9.89 9.64 11.74
CA PHE A 58 -9.82 8.21 11.44
C PHE A 58 -8.45 7.81 10.89
N ASP A 59 -7.88 8.59 9.98
CA ASP A 59 -6.52 8.39 9.44
C ASP A 59 -5.47 8.44 10.56
N ALA A 60 -5.58 9.42 11.47
CA ALA A 60 -4.69 9.52 12.62
C ALA A 60 -4.72 8.26 13.50
N LEU A 61 -5.89 7.62 13.65
CA LEU A 61 -6.10 6.42 14.46
C LEU A 61 -5.74 5.11 13.72
N THR A 62 -5.62 5.13 12.38
CA THR A 62 -5.44 3.91 11.57
C THR A 62 -4.06 3.80 10.93
N THR A 63 -3.52 4.91 10.46
CA THR A 63 -2.24 4.96 9.73
C THR A 63 -1.36 6.13 10.17
N GLY A 64 -1.89 7.04 10.99
CA GLY A 64 -1.21 8.25 11.43
C GLY A 64 -0.64 8.16 12.84
N LYS A 65 -0.40 9.33 13.46
CA LYS A 65 0.32 9.47 14.74
C LYS A 65 -0.29 8.72 15.93
N MET A 66 -1.59 8.41 15.88
CA MET A 66 -2.31 7.70 16.95
C MET A 66 -2.40 6.19 16.71
N ILE A 67 -1.76 5.66 15.69
CA ILE A 67 -1.89 4.25 15.31
C ILE A 67 -1.52 3.31 16.46
N LEU A 68 -0.42 3.56 17.18
CA LEU A 68 0.02 2.73 18.30
C LEU A 68 -0.95 2.82 19.50
N VAL A 69 -1.47 4.02 19.80
CA VAL A 69 -2.42 4.23 20.89
C VAL A 69 -3.77 3.59 20.58
N ALA A 70 -4.19 3.66 19.33
CA ALA A 70 -5.46 3.11 18.88
C ALA A 70 -5.37 1.63 18.43
N ALA A 71 -4.20 1.01 18.52
CA ALA A 71 -3.93 -0.31 17.97
C ALA A 71 -4.89 -1.39 18.51
N ALA A 72 -5.15 -1.39 19.83
CA ALA A 72 -6.06 -2.32 20.47
C ALA A 72 -7.56 -2.08 20.15
N LEU A 73 -7.90 -0.95 19.49
CA LEU A 73 -9.28 -0.62 19.15
C LEU A 73 -9.64 -1.20 17.78
N PRO A 74 -10.68 -2.04 17.68
CA PRO A 74 -11.23 -2.48 16.40
C PRO A 74 -11.56 -1.31 15.48
N VAL A 75 -11.45 -1.51 14.17
CA VAL A 75 -11.71 -0.47 13.14
C VAL A 75 -13.04 0.24 13.36
N MET A 76 -14.09 -0.49 13.75
CA MET A 76 -15.41 0.09 14.04
C MET A 76 -15.38 1.04 15.23
N GLN A 77 -14.60 0.74 16.27
CA GLN A 77 -14.43 1.60 17.43
C GLN A 77 -13.60 2.85 17.10
N ARG A 78 -12.53 2.72 16.30
CA ARG A 78 -11.77 3.87 15.77
C ARG A 78 -12.67 4.80 14.96
N ARG A 79 -13.55 4.22 14.14
CA ARG A 79 -14.54 4.98 13.37
C ARG A 79 -15.59 5.65 14.27
N ALA A 80 -16.05 4.99 15.33
CA ALA A 80 -16.96 5.57 16.31
C ALA A 80 -16.33 6.78 17.01
N ILE A 81 -15.04 6.69 17.40
CA ILE A 81 -14.27 7.82 17.96
C ILE A 81 -14.16 8.95 16.95
N ALA A 82 -13.78 8.64 15.70
CA ALA A 82 -13.66 9.64 14.64
C ALA A 82 -15.00 10.34 14.35
N ASN A 83 -16.10 9.61 14.36
CA ASN A 83 -17.45 10.17 14.17
C ASN A 83 -17.90 11.04 15.34
N TYR A 84 -17.48 10.71 16.56
CA TYR A 84 -17.79 11.49 17.76
C TYR A 84 -17.02 12.82 17.82
N LEU A 85 -15.73 12.75 17.52
CA LEU A 85 -14.83 13.92 17.62
C LEU A 85 -14.89 14.79 16.37
N GLY A 86 -14.89 14.18 15.19
CA GLY A 86 -14.72 14.92 13.95
C GLY A 86 -15.91 15.77 13.57
N ALA A 87 -15.65 16.96 13.04
CA ALA A 87 -16.65 17.72 12.32
C ALA A 87 -17.24 16.85 11.19
N LYS A 88 -18.49 17.15 10.81
CA LYS A 88 -19.10 16.55 9.61
C LYS A 88 -18.10 16.75 8.47
N GLU A 89 -17.80 15.68 7.73
CA GLU A 89 -16.96 15.82 6.54
C GLU A 89 -17.53 16.96 5.71
N LEU A 90 -16.65 17.83 5.25
CA LEU A 90 -17.05 18.84 4.29
C LEU A 90 -17.84 18.09 3.23
N GLU A 91 -19.09 18.48 3.01
CA GLU A 91 -19.95 17.94 1.95
C GLU A 91 -19.08 17.77 0.71
N GLU A 92 -19.30 16.69 -0.03
CA GLU A 92 -18.59 16.45 -1.29
C GLU A 92 -18.42 17.79 -1.97
N VAL A 93 -17.18 18.26 -2.08
CA VAL A 93 -16.94 19.58 -2.64
C VAL A 93 -17.50 19.49 -4.05
N SER A 94 -18.64 20.14 -4.28
CA SER A 94 -19.32 20.16 -5.58
C SER A 94 -18.53 20.93 -6.65
N GLY A 95 -17.35 21.42 -6.28
CA GLY A 95 -16.40 22.06 -7.18
C GLY A 95 -15.64 21.04 -8.01
N GLY A 96 -15.32 21.42 -9.25
CA GLY A 96 -14.47 20.62 -10.13
C GLY A 96 -15.17 19.47 -10.85
N LEU A 97 -16.50 19.46 -10.93
CA LEU A 97 -17.23 18.54 -11.80
C LEU A 97 -17.00 18.92 -13.29
N CYS A 98 -16.90 17.91 -14.14
CA CYS A 98 -16.84 18.15 -15.57
C CYS A 98 -18.19 18.69 -16.08
N PRO A 99 -18.19 19.61 -17.06
CA PRO A 99 -19.42 20.23 -17.56
C PRO A 99 -20.31 19.24 -18.32
N SER A 100 -19.78 18.11 -18.75
CA SER A 100 -20.51 17.05 -19.46
C SER A 100 -20.06 15.67 -18.99
N ALA A 101 -20.95 14.69 -19.13
CA ALA A 101 -20.62 13.29 -18.93
C ALA A 101 -19.50 12.86 -19.92
N PRO A 102 -18.63 11.92 -19.52
CA PRO A 102 -17.59 11.43 -20.40
C PRO A 102 -18.21 10.67 -21.61
N ALA A 103 -17.56 10.76 -22.76
CA ALA A 103 -17.88 9.84 -23.85
C ALA A 103 -17.60 8.39 -23.39
N PRO A 104 -18.35 7.38 -23.87
CA PRO A 104 -18.08 5.98 -23.51
C PRO A 104 -16.63 5.60 -23.76
N LEU A 105 -16.03 4.88 -22.83
CA LEU A 105 -14.64 4.44 -22.92
C LEU A 105 -14.52 3.46 -24.08
N LYS A 106 -13.70 3.78 -25.07
CA LYS A 106 -13.50 2.96 -26.27
C LYS A 106 -12.10 2.39 -26.38
N ASP A 107 -11.14 3.07 -25.77
CA ASP A 107 -9.72 2.76 -25.87
C ASP A 107 -9.15 2.56 -24.47
N LEU A 108 -8.41 1.49 -24.31
CA LEU A 108 -7.73 1.20 -23.06
C LEU A 108 -6.24 1.59 -23.09
N ARG A 109 -5.76 2.32 -24.11
CA ARG A 109 -4.38 2.81 -24.08
C ARG A 109 -4.17 3.70 -22.85
N GLY A 110 -3.11 3.40 -22.09
CA GLY A 110 -2.86 4.10 -20.85
C GLY A 110 -1.93 3.36 -19.91
N TRP A 111 -2.21 3.47 -18.63
CA TRP A 111 -1.53 2.80 -17.53
C TRP A 111 -2.59 2.12 -16.64
N HIS A 112 -2.65 0.79 -16.66
CA HIS A 112 -3.75 0.02 -16.07
C HIS A 112 -3.30 -0.75 -14.83
N GLY A 113 -3.49 -0.20 -13.66
CA GLY A 113 -3.13 -0.87 -12.42
C GLY A 113 -1.74 -0.51 -11.89
N TRP A 114 -1.06 -1.45 -11.26
CA TRP A 114 0.25 -1.25 -10.65
C TRP A 114 1.35 -1.01 -11.69
N SER A 115 1.33 -1.76 -12.76
CA SER A 115 2.23 -1.64 -13.90
C SER A 115 1.44 -1.51 -15.21
N VAL A 116 2.15 -1.33 -16.31
CA VAL A 116 1.59 -1.30 -17.67
C VAL A 116 1.45 -2.71 -18.27
N ASP A 117 2.15 -3.67 -17.68
CA ASP A 117 2.25 -5.05 -18.15
C ASP A 117 2.06 -6.04 -16.99
N PRO A 118 1.71 -7.30 -17.29
CA PRO A 118 1.53 -8.35 -16.29
C PRO A 118 2.85 -8.79 -15.63
N GLU A 119 4.00 -8.51 -16.24
CA GLU A 119 5.35 -8.81 -15.76
C GLU A 119 5.84 -7.80 -14.71
N ASN A 120 5.09 -6.72 -14.46
CA ASN A 120 5.40 -5.64 -13.51
C ASN A 120 6.68 -4.86 -13.82
N THR A 121 7.05 -4.71 -15.09
CA THR A 121 8.27 -3.96 -15.47
C THR A 121 8.22 -2.49 -15.13
N ARG A 122 7.04 -1.89 -15.02
CA ARG A 122 6.79 -0.45 -14.82
C ARG A 122 7.48 0.42 -15.88
N MET A 123 7.65 -0.13 -17.08
CA MET A 123 8.22 0.57 -18.24
C MET A 123 7.14 0.87 -19.27
N GLN A 124 6.78 2.14 -19.39
CA GLN A 124 5.84 2.58 -20.42
C GLN A 124 6.54 2.70 -21.77
N SER A 125 5.88 2.22 -22.82
CA SER A 125 6.39 2.36 -24.19
C SER A 125 6.45 3.83 -24.64
N ALA A 126 7.36 4.17 -25.54
CA ALA A 126 7.48 5.53 -26.09
C ALA A 126 6.15 6.05 -26.68
N ALA A 127 5.46 5.18 -27.43
CA ALA A 127 4.19 5.55 -28.06
C ALA A 127 3.07 5.84 -27.03
N ALA A 128 2.98 5.05 -25.94
CA ALA A 128 1.96 5.27 -24.92
C ALA A 128 2.36 6.36 -23.92
N ALA A 129 3.65 6.53 -23.62
CA ALA A 129 4.16 7.61 -22.80
C ALA A 129 3.84 8.98 -23.43
N GLY A 130 4.06 9.12 -24.73
CA GLY A 130 3.91 10.41 -25.43
C GLY A 130 4.88 11.48 -24.95
N LEU A 131 5.92 11.10 -24.23
CA LEU A 131 7.01 11.92 -23.71
C LEU A 131 8.34 11.27 -24.03
N ASP A 132 9.29 12.09 -24.45
CA ASP A 132 10.70 11.72 -24.57
C ASP A 132 11.56 12.48 -23.55
N ARG A 133 12.85 12.15 -23.49
CA ARG A 133 13.82 12.78 -22.58
C ARG A 133 13.88 14.31 -22.71
N ALA A 134 13.80 14.84 -23.93
CA ALA A 134 13.88 16.27 -24.18
C ALA A 134 12.60 17.00 -23.72
N GLN A 135 11.46 16.35 -23.85
CA GLN A 135 10.17 16.85 -23.35
C GLN A 135 10.10 16.80 -21.83
N VAL A 136 10.60 15.73 -21.19
CA VAL A 136 10.62 15.60 -19.72
C VAL A 136 11.34 16.78 -19.06
N SER A 137 12.44 17.28 -19.62
CA SER A 137 13.14 18.46 -19.07
C SER A 137 12.31 19.76 -19.07
N LYS A 138 11.19 19.79 -19.80
CA LYS A 138 10.30 20.95 -19.95
C LYS A 138 8.97 20.79 -19.21
N LEU A 139 8.74 19.70 -18.48
CA LEU A 139 7.50 19.44 -17.77
C LEU A 139 7.15 20.56 -16.79
N LYS A 140 5.90 20.99 -16.82
CA LYS A 140 5.31 21.99 -15.92
C LYS A 140 4.06 21.44 -15.29
N LEU A 141 3.73 21.92 -14.09
CA LEU A 141 2.44 21.59 -13.45
C LEU A 141 1.29 22.16 -14.30
N LYS A 142 0.43 21.28 -14.78
CA LYS A 142 -0.76 21.62 -15.55
C LYS A 142 -1.96 21.84 -14.67
N TRP A 143 -2.22 20.88 -13.77
CA TRP A 143 -3.30 20.96 -12.78
C TRP A 143 -2.95 20.17 -11.52
N ALA A 144 -3.63 20.49 -10.43
CA ALA A 144 -3.60 19.76 -9.18
C ALA A 144 -5.02 19.47 -8.69
N PHE A 145 -5.23 18.29 -8.08
CA PHE A 145 -6.47 17.85 -7.47
C PHE A 145 -6.25 17.57 -5.99
N GLY A 146 -7.10 18.09 -5.12
CA GLY A 146 -7.01 17.89 -3.67
C GLY A 146 -7.91 16.75 -3.20
N PHE A 147 -7.38 15.81 -2.41
CA PHE A 147 -8.20 14.80 -1.74
C PHE A 147 -8.81 15.40 -0.46
N PRO A 148 -10.16 15.53 -0.37
CA PRO A 148 -10.81 16.13 0.78
C PRO A 148 -10.49 15.43 2.09
N GLY A 149 -10.05 16.17 3.11
CA GLY A 149 -9.81 15.67 4.47
C GLY A 149 -8.66 14.68 4.62
N ALA A 150 -8.00 14.27 3.55
CA ALA A 150 -6.92 13.29 3.62
C ALA A 150 -5.60 13.91 4.12
N THR A 151 -4.78 13.08 4.76
CA THR A 151 -3.40 13.36 5.16
C THR A 151 -2.38 12.57 4.35
N SER A 152 -2.89 11.69 3.49
CA SER A 152 -2.07 10.84 2.60
C SER A 152 -2.76 10.65 1.26
N ALA A 153 -1.99 10.74 0.18
CA ALA A 153 -2.39 10.45 -1.19
C ALA A 153 -1.78 9.10 -1.61
N LEU A 154 -2.41 7.99 -1.20
CA LEU A 154 -1.84 6.64 -1.23
C LEU A 154 -2.09 5.88 -2.54
N GLY A 155 -3.26 6.08 -3.16
CA GLY A 155 -3.68 5.30 -4.32
C GLY A 155 -2.89 5.71 -5.57
N GLN A 156 -2.14 4.78 -6.17
CA GLN A 156 -1.52 5.07 -7.46
C GLN A 156 -2.59 5.35 -8.51
N PRO A 157 -2.52 6.45 -9.26
CA PRO A 157 -3.46 6.71 -10.33
C PRO A 157 -3.30 5.68 -11.46
N SER A 158 -4.39 5.42 -12.19
CA SER A 158 -4.41 4.61 -13.40
C SER A 158 -5.12 5.40 -14.50
N ALA A 159 -4.68 5.25 -15.73
CA ALA A 159 -5.20 6.01 -16.85
C ALA A 159 -5.68 5.10 -17.98
N ALA A 160 -6.84 5.39 -18.54
CA ALA A 160 -7.38 4.71 -19.72
C ALA A 160 -8.26 5.66 -20.53
N GLY A 161 -8.02 5.75 -21.85
CA GLY A 161 -8.88 6.46 -22.78
C GLY A 161 -9.17 7.91 -22.41
N GLY A 162 -8.19 8.65 -21.92
CA GLY A 162 -8.33 10.04 -21.51
C GLY A 162 -8.93 10.25 -20.11
N ARG A 163 -9.11 9.18 -19.33
CA ARG A 163 -9.56 9.25 -17.93
C ARG A 163 -8.48 8.82 -16.97
N LEU A 164 -8.53 9.40 -15.79
CA LEU A 164 -7.67 9.05 -14.68
C LEU A 164 -8.52 8.51 -13.54
N PHE A 165 -8.21 7.30 -13.06
CA PHE A 165 -8.88 6.67 -11.93
C PHE A 165 -7.95 6.64 -10.73
N VAL A 166 -8.42 7.08 -9.56
CA VAL A 166 -7.60 7.14 -8.36
C VAL A 166 -8.42 6.92 -7.09
N GLY A 167 -7.90 6.07 -6.20
CA GLY A 167 -8.46 5.85 -4.87
C GLY A 167 -7.91 6.84 -3.84
N SER A 168 -8.65 7.06 -2.77
CA SER A 168 -8.26 7.96 -1.68
C SER A 168 -8.26 7.29 -0.30
N ALA A 169 -7.57 7.90 0.65
CA ALA A 169 -7.59 7.50 2.06
C ALA A 169 -9.02 7.59 2.65
N GLY A 170 -9.84 8.50 2.16
CA GLY A 170 -11.25 8.60 2.53
C GLY A 170 -12.15 7.48 1.98
N GLY A 171 -11.62 6.55 1.18
CA GLY A 171 -12.40 5.48 0.55
C GLY A 171 -13.24 5.94 -0.64
N ILE A 172 -12.91 7.08 -1.23
CA ILE A 172 -13.56 7.55 -2.45
C ILE A 172 -12.64 7.20 -3.63
N VAL A 173 -13.20 6.60 -4.66
CA VAL A 173 -12.60 6.43 -5.98
C VAL A 173 -13.13 7.52 -6.88
N TYR A 174 -12.23 8.21 -7.56
CA TYR A 174 -12.53 9.29 -8.50
C TYR A 174 -12.23 8.85 -9.93
N ALA A 175 -13.10 9.21 -10.86
CA ALA A 175 -12.78 9.24 -12.29
C ALA A 175 -12.65 10.71 -12.70
N LEU A 176 -11.45 11.08 -13.14
CA LEU A 176 -11.12 12.43 -13.53
C LEU A 176 -10.87 12.50 -15.04
N ASP A 177 -11.11 13.65 -15.64
CA ASP A 177 -10.57 13.95 -16.95
C ASP A 177 -9.06 14.07 -16.90
N GLN A 178 -8.36 13.37 -17.75
CA GLN A 178 -6.90 13.31 -17.76
C GLN A 178 -6.24 14.69 -18.00
N HIS A 179 -6.84 15.53 -18.84
CA HIS A 179 -6.26 16.79 -19.27
C HIS A 179 -6.60 17.99 -18.39
N THR A 180 -7.78 17.96 -17.75
CA THR A 180 -8.29 19.09 -16.95
C THR A 180 -8.34 18.80 -15.45
N GLY A 181 -8.35 17.53 -15.05
CA GLY A 181 -8.50 17.10 -13.67
C GLY A 181 -9.93 17.26 -13.12
N CYS A 182 -10.92 17.64 -13.94
CA CYS A 182 -12.31 17.69 -13.49
C CYS A 182 -12.85 16.28 -13.21
N THR A 183 -13.84 16.17 -12.32
CA THR A 183 -14.40 14.90 -11.87
C THR A 183 -15.60 14.51 -12.72
N TYR A 184 -15.56 13.35 -13.35
CA TYR A 184 -16.70 12.75 -14.04
C TYR A 184 -17.66 12.08 -13.07
N TRP A 185 -17.12 11.24 -12.18
CA TRP A 185 -17.90 10.54 -11.16
C TRP A 185 -17.05 10.17 -9.96
N THR A 186 -17.72 9.85 -8.86
CA THR A 186 -17.10 9.30 -7.65
C THR A 186 -17.82 8.02 -7.23
N PHE A 187 -17.08 7.10 -6.60
CA PHE A 187 -17.62 5.90 -5.97
C PHE A 187 -17.15 5.81 -4.52
N LYS A 188 -18.04 5.53 -3.58
CA LYS A 188 -17.71 5.38 -2.16
C LYS A 188 -17.53 3.90 -1.82
N ALA A 189 -16.29 3.48 -1.56
CA ALA A 189 -15.95 2.19 -0.98
C ALA A 189 -16.20 2.17 0.55
N ALA A 190 -16.19 0.99 1.15
CA ALA A 190 -16.41 0.85 2.60
C ALA A 190 -15.25 1.43 3.42
N GLN A 191 -14.01 1.35 2.90
CA GLN A 191 -12.79 1.79 3.56
C GLN A 191 -11.81 2.43 2.59
N THR A 192 -10.66 2.89 3.11
CA THR A 192 -9.51 3.41 2.35
C THR A 192 -9.22 2.56 1.11
N VAL A 193 -9.10 3.21 -0.04
CA VAL A 193 -8.65 2.60 -1.30
C VAL A 193 -7.26 3.14 -1.60
N ARG A 194 -6.24 2.30 -1.40
CA ARG A 194 -4.84 2.64 -1.64
C ARG A 194 -4.22 1.92 -2.83
N THR A 195 -4.93 0.93 -3.37
CA THR A 195 -4.46 0.14 -4.51
C THR A 195 -4.49 0.95 -5.80
N ALA A 196 -3.61 0.64 -6.74
CA ALA A 196 -3.81 1.05 -8.12
C ALA A 196 -5.09 0.40 -8.67
N ILE A 197 -5.72 1.05 -9.61
CA ILE A 197 -7.00 0.64 -10.16
C ILE A 197 -6.77 -0.05 -11.51
N SER A 198 -7.13 -1.32 -11.63
CA SER A 198 -7.08 -2.04 -12.90
C SER A 198 -8.29 -1.68 -13.76
N VAL A 199 -8.10 -1.56 -15.09
CA VAL A 199 -9.15 -1.24 -16.05
C VAL A 199 -9.20 -2.31 -17.11
N SER A 200 -10.39 -2.82 -17.46
CA SER A 200 -10.56 -3.84 -18.50
C SER A 200 -11.93 -3.77 -19.17
N LYS A 201 -12.04 -4.47 -20.29
CA LYS A 201 -13.34 -4.76 -20.92
C LYS A 201 -14.24 -5.55 -19.96
N TYR A 202 -15.53 -5.23 -19.97
CA TYR A 202 -16.56 -5.86 -19.15
C TYR A 202 -17.83 -6.09 -19.97
N GLY A 203 -18.08 -7.36 -20.31
CA GLY A 203 -19.26 -7.71 -21.12
C GLY A 203 -19.35 -6.94 -22.45
N ASP A 204 -20.54 -6.68 -22.91
CA ASP A 204 -20.89 -6.18 -24.24
C ASP A 204 -20.42 -4.73 -24.51
N GLY A 205 -19.13 -4.55 -24.71
CA GLY A 205 -18.53 -3.25 -25.07
C GLY A 205 -18.40 -2.25 -23.93
N ARG A 206 -18.78 -2.61 -22.69
CA ARG A 206 -18.53 -1.81 -21.48
C ARG A 206 -17.13 -2.04 -20.93
N HIS A 207 -16.74 -1.19 -19.98
CA HIS A 207 -15.48 -1.30 -19.26
C HIS A 207 -15.74 -1.24 -17.76
N ALA A 208 -14.91 -1.90 -16.98
CA ALA A 208 -14.94 -1.84 -15.52
C ALA A 208 -13.59 -1.44 -14.96
N VAL A 209 -13.63 -0.83 -13.79
CA VAL A 209 -12.48 -0.57 -12.92
C VAL A 209 -12.53 -1.49 -11.72
N TYR A 210 -11.36 -2.05 -11.33
CA TYR A 210 -11.23 -3.03 -10.26
C TYR A 210 -10.22 -2.54 -9.23
N PHE A 211 -10.56 -2.67 -7.96
CA PHE A 211 -9.71 -2.24 -6.84
C PHE A 211 -10.06 -2.98 -5.55
N GLY A 212 -9.21 -2.81 -4.53
CA GLY A 212 -9.44 -3.34 -3.20
C GLY A 212 -9.43 -2.24 -2.14
N ASP A 213 -10.10 -2.51 -1.02
CA ASP A 213 -10.11 -1.61 0.13
C ASP A 213 -9.42 -2.20 1.38
N ALA A 214 -9.23 -1.34 2.39
CA ALA A 214 -8.59 -1.71 3.66
C ALA A 214 -9.46 -2.60 4.57
N GLN A 215 -10.57 -3.14 4.08
CA GLN A 215 -11.42 -4.13 4.78
C GLN A 215 -11.52 -5.45 4.01
N SER A 216 -10.51 -5.75 3.19
CA SER A 216 -10.44 -6.97 2.35
C SER A 216 -11.64 -7.13 1.42
N THR A 217 -12.19 -6.03 0.91
CA THR A 217 -13.25 -6.05 -0.09
C THR A 217 -12.69 -5.65 -1.45
N ALA A 218 -12.88 -6.52 -2.45
CA ALA A 218 -12.61 -6.23 -3.84
C ALA A 218 -13.89 -5.72 -4.52
N TYR A 219 -13.74 -4.81 -5.47
CA TYR A 219 -14.84 -4.15 -6.18
C TYR A 219 -14.63 -4.19 -7.68
N ALA A 220 -15.73 -4.28 -8.43
CA ALA A 220 -15.81 -3.84 -9.81
C ALA A 220 -16.86 -2.74 -9.93
N VAL A 221 -16.51 -1.68 -10.61
CA VAL A 221 -17.33 -0.50 -10.82
C VAL A 221 -17.32 -0.16 -12.32
N ASP A 222 -18.46 0.21 -12.86
CA ASP A 222 -18.58 0.63 -14.26
C ASP A 222 -17.70 1.86 -14.52
N ALA A 223 -16.81 1.77 -15.50
CA ALA A 223 -15.81 2.79 -15.78
C ALA A 223 -16.40 4.09 -16.34
N ASP A 224 -17.58 4.05 -16.95
CA ASP A 224 -18.25 5.22 -17.52
C ASP A 224 -19.10 5.97 -16.50
N THR A 225 -19.76 5.24 -15.59
CA THR A 225 -20.80 5.80 -14.73
C THR A 225 -20.47 5.80 -13.24
N GLY A 226 -19.47 5.02 -12.80
CA GLY A 226 -19.18 4.82 -11.39
C GLY A 226 -20.16 3.88 -10.66
N ALA A 227 -21.08 3.23 -11.39
CA ALA A 227 -22.05 2.29 -10.79
C ALA A 227 -21.37 1.01 -10.31
N LEU A 228 -21.75 0.53 -9.11
CA LEU A 228 -21.27 -0.75 -8.60
C LEU A 228 -21.75 -1.90 -9.50
N LEU A 229 -20.81 -2.72 -9.98
CA LEU A 229 -21.11 -3.95 -10.71
C LEU A 229 -21.15 -5.13 -9.73
N TRP A 230 -20.09 -5.31 -8.94
CA TRP A 230 -20.04 -6.28 -7.86
C TRP A 230 -19.03 -5.87 -6.79
N LYS A 231 -19.16 -6.45 -5.61
CA LYS A 231 -18.17 -6.40 -4.53
C LYS A 231 -18.09 -7.75 -3.83
N THR A 232 -16.89 -8.16 -3.44
CA THR A 232 -16.63 -9.44 -2.78
C THR A 232 -15.65 -9.25 -1.64
N ARG A 233 -16.02 -9.72 -0.45
CA ARG A 233 -15.09 -9.82 0.67
C ARG A 233 -14.20 -11.03 0.46
N VAL A 234 -12.88 -10.82 0.38
CA VAL A 234 -11.92 -11.88 0.06
C VAL A 234 -11.34 -12.58 1.28
N ASP A 235 -11.45 -11.95 2.46
CA ASP A 235 -11.01 -12.52 3.74
C ASP A 235 -11.91 -12.06 4.88
N GLU A 236 -12.26 -13.00 5.78
CA GLU A 236 -13.16 -12.72 6.93
C GLU A 236 -12.40 -12.27 8.18
N HIS A 237 -11.07 -12.45 8.24
CA HIS A 237 -10.30 -12.04 9.41
C HIS A 237 -10.36 -10.51 9.55
N MET A 238 -10.62 -10.03 10.78
CA MET A 238 -10.88 -8.61 11.03
C MET A 238 -9.68 -7.69 10.77
N PHE A 239 -8.47 -8.24 10.77
CA PHE A 239 -7.23 -7.51 10.51
C PHE A 239 -6.65 -7.75 9.10
N SER A 240 -7.34 -8.54 8.29
CA SER A 240 -6.96 -8.68 6.88
C SER A 240 -7.38 -7.46 6.08
N HIS A 241 -6.53 -7.05 5.14
CA HIS A 241 -6.77 -5.91 4.26
C HIS A 241 -6.06 -6.06 2.92
N ILE A 242 -6.49 -5.30 1.92
CA ILE A 242 -5.85 -5.28 0.61
C ILE A 242 -4.91 -4.07 0.56
N THR A 243 -3.61 -4.33 0.63
CA THR A 243 -2.54 -3.33 0.52
C THR A 243 -1.95 -3.29 -0.87
N GLY A 244 -1.56 -4.43 -1.40
CA GLY A 244 -1.07 -4.60 -2.76
C GLY A 244 -2.18 -4.43 -3.79
N SER A 245 -1.82 -3.93 -4.95
CA SER A 245 -2.79 -3.74 -6.03
C SER A 245 -3.20 -5.09 -6.63
N PRO A 246 -4.51 -5.36 -6.78
CA PRO A 246 -4.96 -6.55 -7.49
C PRO A 246 -4.46 -6.56 -8.93
N MET A 247 -4.04 -7.73 -9.40
CA MET A 247 -3.61 -7.95 -10.78
C MET A 247 -4.78 -8.55 -11.58
N LEU A 248 -5.16 -7.85 -12.65
CA LEU A 248 -6.20 -8.32 -13.56
C LEU A 248 -5.55 -8.94 -14.81
N TYR A 249 -5.82 -10.20 -15.05
CA TYR A 249 -5.34 -10.88 -16.25
C TYR A 249 -6.33 -11.97 -16.70
N ASP A 250 -6.62 -12.01 -17.99
CA ASP A 250 -7.47 -13.02 -18.66
C ASP A 250 -8.80 -13.31 -17.93
N GLY A 251 -9.53 -12.23 -17.58
CA GLY A 251 -10.82 -12.31 -16.91
C GLY A 251 -10.78 -12.74 -15.43
N ARG A 252 -9.61 -12.82 -14.84
CA ARG A 252 -9.40 -13.12 -13.40
C ARG A 252 -8.76 -11.95 -12.69
N LEU A 253 -9.24 -11.67 -11.48
CA LEU A 253 -8.66 -10.67 -10.58
C LEU A 253 -7.93 -11.41 -9.46
N TYR A 254 -6.60 -11.32 -9.44
CA TYR A 254 -5.75 -11.88 -8.40
C TYR A 254 -5.54 -10.85 -7.30
N VAL A 255 -6.09 -11.09 -6.13
CA VAL A 255 -6.13 -10.16 -5.01
C VAL A 255 -5.14 -10.60 -3.93
N PRO A 256 -4.08 -9.82 -3.67
CA PRO A 256 -3.17 -10.08 -2.55
C PRO A 256 -3.80 -9.61 -1.24
N VAL A 257 -3.64 -10.40 -0.18
CA VAL A 257 -4.20 -10.11 1.15
C VAL A 257 -3.07 -9.97 2.17
N SER A 258 -3.10 -8.87 2.88
CA SER A 258 -2.14 -8.48 3.92
C SER A 258 -2.75 -8.57 5.32
N THR A 259 -1.91 -8.67 6.33
CA THR A 259 -2.28 -8.86 7.74
C THR A 259 -1.64 -7.84 8.70
N GLY A 260 -0.88 -6.88 8.19
CA GLY A 260 -0.09 -5.93 8.98
C GLY A 260 -0.88 -5.12 10.03
N ALA A 261 -2.21 -5.04 9.91
CA ALA A 261 -3.03 -4.38 10.94
C ALA A 261 -3.02 -5.13 12.28
N GLU A 262 -2.81 -6.45 12.32
CA GLU A 262 -2.74 -7.24 13.55
C GLU A 262 -1.48 -6.93 14.37
N GLU A 263 -0.37 -6.61 13.72
CA GLU A 263 0.89 -6.28 14.35
C GLU A 263 0.78 -5.06 15.28
N PHE A 264 0.00 -4.05 14.87
CA PHE A 264 -0.25 -2.86 15.70
C PHE A 264 -1.07 -3.20 16.94
N VAL A 265 -1.99 -4.15 16.85
CA VAL A 265 -2.77 -4.61 18.02
C VAL A 265 -1.86 -5.38 18.97
N ALA A 266 -0.96 -6.21 18.44
CA ALA A 266 0.05 -6.91 19.23
C ALA A 266 0.93 -5.93 20.03
N ALA A 267 1.30 -4.80 19.43
CA ALA A 267 2.06 -3.75 20.09
C ALA A 267 1.28 -3.00 21.18
N GLY A 268 -0.04 -2.83 20.99
CA GLY A 268 -0.89 -2.03 21.88
C GLY A 268 -1.51 -2.76 23.06
N ASP A 269 -1.58 -4.11 23.03
CA ASP A 269 -2.25 -4.91 24.08
C ASP A 269 -1.46 -6.17 24.47
N PRO A 270 -0.83 -6.19 25.64
CA PRO A 270 -0.09 -7.36 26.13
C PRO A 270 -0.97 -8.59 26.41
N LYS A 271 -2.30 -8.42 26.48
CA LYS A 271 -3.28 -9.50 26.64
C LYS A 271 -3.89 -9.97 25.33
N TYR A 272 -3.47 -9.38 24.22
CA TYR A 272 -3.90 -9.83 22.90
C TYR A 272 -3.27 -11.20 22.58
N LYS A 273 -4.11 -12.17 22.19
CA LYS A 273 -3.66 -13.51 21.81
C LYS A 273 -3.04 -13.47 20.40
N CYS A 274 -1.90 -12.82 20.28
CA CYS A 274 -1.20 -12.62 19.02
C CYS A 274 -0.57 -13.94 18.53
N CYS A 275 -0.61 -14.25 17.26
CA CYS A 275 -1.35 -13.61 16.19
C CYS A 275 -2.04 -14.69 15.37
N THR A 276 -3.10 -14.34 14.67
CA THR A 276 -3.93 -15.34 13.96
C THR A 276 -4.22 -15.00 12.50
N ALA A 277 -3.93 -13.79 12.06
CA ALA A 277 -4.10 -13.39 10.67
C ALA A 277 -3.07 -14.06 9.76
N ARG A 278 -3.48 -14.40 8.55
CA ARG A 278 -2.64 -15.06 7.54
C ARG A 278 -2.69 -14.31 6.22
N GLY A 279 -1.54 -14.11 5.59
CA GLY A 279 -1.47 -13.69 4.21
C GLY A 279 -2.15 -14.70 3.29
N SER A 280 -2.70 -14.22 2.19
CA SER A 280 -3.29 -15.08 1.16
C SER A 280 -3.31 -14.42 -0.21
N VAL A 281 -3.53 -15.22 -1.25
CA VAL A 281 -3.88 -14.76 -2.60
C VAL A 281 -5.24 -15.33 -2.94
N VAL A 282 -6.11 -14.50 -3.52
CA VAL A 282 -7.47 -14.89 -3.91
C VAL A 282 -7.69 -14.58 -5.38
N ALA A 283 -8.15 -15.55 -6.15
CA ALA A 283 -8.60 -15.31 -7.52
C ALA A 283 -10.11 -15.16 -7.57
N LEU A 284 -10.58 -14.10 -8.22
CA LEU A 284 -11.99 -13.84 -8.48
C LEU A 284 -12.26 -13.85 -9.99
N ASP A 285 -13.43 -14.31 -10.39
CA ASP A 285 -13.95 -14.05 -11.74
C ASP A 285 -14.24 -12.55 -11.87
N ALA A 286 -13.59 -11.89 -12.80
CA ALA A 286 -13.73 -10.45 -12.98
C ALA A 286 -15.13 -10.01 -13.44
N ARG A 287 -15.96 -10.91 -13.98
CA ARG A 287 -17.32 -10.62 -14.46
C ARG A 287 -18.34 -10.50 -13.33
N ASN A 288 -18.20 -11.30 -12.27
CA ASN A 288 -19.23 -11.40 -11.23
C ASN A 288 -18.68 -11.36 -9.80
N GLY A 289 -17.33 -11.33 -9.62
CA GLY A 289 -16.69 -11.33 -8.32
C GLY A 289 -16.72 -12.67 -7.57
N GLU A 290 -17.10 -13.76 -8.22
CA GLU A 290 -17.09 -15.10 -7.65
C GLU A 290 -15.66 -15.53 -7.32
N ARG A 291 -15.47 -16.11 -6.13
CA ARG A 291 -14.17 -16.62 -5.72
C ARG A 291 -13.89 -17.96 -6.39
N LEU A 292 -12.89 -17.97 -7.28
CA LEU A 292 -12.43 -19.16 -7.99
C LEU A 292 -11.58 -20.05 -7.09
N TRP A 293 -10.62 -19.43 -6.37
CA TRP A 293 -9.78 -20.10 -5.38
C TRP A 293 -9.22 -19.09 -4.36
N LYS A 294 -8.75 -19.62 -3.22
CA LYS A 294 -8.00 -18.89 -2.20
C LYS A 294 -6.87 -19.76 -1.67
N THR A 295 -5.67 -19.20 -1.64
CA THR A 295 -4.47 -19.86 -1.12
C THR A 295 -3.89 -19.05 0.02
N TYR A 296 -3.88 -19.60 1.23
CA TYR A 296 -3.15 -19.03 2.35
C TYR A 296 -1.66 -19.30 2.22
N THR A 297 -0.84 -18.35 2.63
CA THR A 297 0.63 -18.47 2.58
C THR A 297 1.17 -19.43 3.63
N ILE A 298 0.47 -19.59 4.74
CA ILE A 298 0.85 -20.43 5.89
C ILE A 298 -0.32 -21.26 6.42
N PRO A 299 -0.05 -22.34 7.22
CA PRO A 299 -1.09 -23.13 7.87
C PRO A 299 -1.92 -22.32 8.86
N GLU A 300 -3.01 -22.92 9.34
CA GLU A 300 -3.87 -22.35 10.37
C GLU A 300 -3.13 -22.20 11.71
N PRO A 301 -3.18 -21.00 12.34
CA PRO A 301 -2.54 -20.74 13.62
C PRO A 301 -3.05 -21.66 14.74
N LYS A 302 -2.12 -22.13 15.57
CA LYS A 302 -2.38 -22.97 16.75
C LYS A 302 -1.80 -22.33 18.00
N PRO A 303 -2.23 -22.73 19.22
CA PRO A 303 -1.58 -22.32 20.45
C PRO A 303 -0.08 -22.62 20.44
N THR A 304 0.73 -21.65 20.80
CA THR A 304 2.20 -21.75 20.86
C THR A 304 2.70 -21.54 22.29
N ARG A 305 3.43 -20.46 22.57
CA ARG A 305 3.96 -20.12 23.90
C ARG A 305 2.94 -19.32 24.73
N VAL A 306 3.18 -19.22 26.02
CA VAL A 306 2.54 -18.24 26.90
C VAL A 306 3.53 -17.09 27.08
N ASN A 307 3.10 -15.83 26.88
CA ASN A 307 3.94 -14.67 27.09
C ASN A 307 4.13 -14.36 28.59
N SER A 308 5.01 -13.42 28.93
CA SER A 308 5.30 -13.04 30.34
C SER A 308 4.11 -12.37 31.06
N ALA A 309 3.08 -11.94 30.34
CA ALA A 309 1.81 -11.46 30.89
C ALA A 309 0.78 -12.58 31.15
N GLY A 310 1.13 -13.86 30.91
CA GLY A 310 0.26 -15.01 31.08
C GLY A 310 -0.72 -15.23 29.92
N THR A 311 -0.51 -14.58 28.78
CA THR A 311 -1.38 -14.68 27.60
C THR A 311 -0.92 -15.80 26.67
N GLN A 312 -1.85 -16.70 26.28
CA GLN A 312 -1.60 -17.73 25.26
C GLN A 312 -1.40 -17.06 23.88
N MET A 313 -0.24 -17.25 23.31
CA MET A 313 0.10 -16.80 21.96
C MET A 313 -0.32 -17.85 20.92
N MET A 314 -0.56 -17.39 19.70
CA MET A 314 -0.97 -18.20 18.56
C MET A 314 0.07 -18.09 17.44
N GLY A 315 0.09 -19.07 16.53
CA GLY A 315 0.95 -19.05 15.34
C GLY A 315 0.98 -20.38 14.58
N PRO A 316 1.63 -20.41 13.38
CA PRO A 316 2.28 -19.28 12.70
C PRO A 316 1.25 -18.25 12.23
N SER A 317 1.67 -16.98 12.10
CA SER A 317 0.82 -15.91 11.61
C SER A 317 1.62 -14.89 10.80
N GLY A 318 0.93 -13.98 10.11
CA GLY A 318 1.59 -13.01 9.24
C GLY A 318 1.74 -13.52 7.81
N VAL A 319 2.94 -13.47 7.29
CA VAL A 319 3.34 -13.86 5.93
C VAL A 319 2.42 -13.21 4.89
N SER A 320 2.31 -11.90 5.04
CA SER A 320 1.45 -11.01 4.24
C SER A 320 1.85 -11.01 2.76
N VAL A 321 0.87 -10.95 1.85
CA VAL A 321 1.10 -10.56 0.46
C VAL A 321 0.62 -9.12 0.30
N TRP A 322 1.58 -8.16 0.25
CA TRP A 322 1.25 -6.74 0.22
C TRP A 322 1.80 -5.98 -0.99
N SER A 323 2.40 -6.70 -1.95
CA SER A 323 2.79 -6.24 -3.29
C SER A 323 1.81 -6.73 -4.36
N ALA A 324 1.84 -6.12 -5.54
CA ALA A 324 1.04 -6.59 -6.67
C ALA A 324 1.59 -7.92 -7.21
N PRO A 325 0.74 -8.92 -7.46
CA PRO A 325 1.14 -10.16 -8.09
C PRO A 325 1.70 -9.95 -9.50
N THR A 326 2.64 -10.80 -9.91
CA THR A 326 3.26 -10.81 -11.25
C THR A 326 2.81 -12.03 -12.02
N VAL A 327 2.39 -11.85 -13.27
CA VAL A 327 1.87 -12.92 -14.11
C VAL A 327 2.91 -13.39 -15.13
N ASP A 328 3.22 -14.67 -15.11
CA ASP A 328 3.91 -15.34 -16.21
C ASP A 328 2.88 -15.91 -17.19
N VAL A 329 2.64 -15.14 -18.24
CA VAL A 329 1.65 -15.47 -19.27
C VAL A 329 1.96 -16.80 -19.96
N GLN A 330 3.25 -17.08 -20.20
CA GLN A 330 3.67 -18.27 -20.95
C GLN A 330 3.49 -19.55 -20.16
N ARG A 331 3.72 -19.50 -18.84
CA ARG A 331 3.65 -20.69 -17.95
C ARG A 331 2.38 -20.75 -17.13
N LYS A 332 1.54 -19.73 -17.19
CA LYS A 332 0.34 -19.57 -16.34
C LYS A 332 0.68 -19.66 -14.85
N VAL A 333 1.74 -18.97 -14.46
CA VAL A 333 2.22 -18.87 -13.07
C VAL A 333 2.05 -17.46 -12.54
N LEU A 334 1.62 -17.36 -11.29
CA LEU A 334 1.54 -16.12 -10.55
C LEU A 334 2.68 -16.08 -9.53
N TYR A 335 3.52 -15.04 -9.56
CA TYR A 335 4.57 -14.82 -8.57
C TYR A 335 4.14 -13.75 -7.58
N VAL A 336 4.36 -14.00 -6.28
CA VAL A 336 4.12 -13.03 -5.21
C VAL A 336 5.28 -13.03 -4.23
N GLY A 337 5.62 -11.85 -3.71
CA GLY A 337 6.49 -11.69 -2.56
C GLY A 337 5.69 -11.78 -1.27
N THR A 338 6.28 -12.35 -0.22
CA THR A 338 5.67 -12.44 1.11
C THR A 338 6.45 -11.64 2.13
N GLY A 339 5.77 -11.23 3.20
CA GLY A 339 6.38 -10.64 4.37
C GLY A 339 6.78 -11.67 5.42
N ASN A 340 7.29 -11.16 6.51
CA ASN A 340 7.75 -11.90 7.67
C ASN A 340 6.61 -12.60 8.43
N GLU A 341 6.98 -13.46 9.38
CA GLU A 341 6.05 -14.03 10.36
C GLU A 341 5.87 -13.09 11.56
N HIS A 342 4.62 -12.82 11.94
CA HIS A 342 4.32 -12.04 13.15
C HIS A 342 4.50 -12.86 14.43
N SER A 343 4.37 -14.20 14.32
CA SER A 343 4.59 -15.15 15.41
C SER A 343 4.91 -16.53 14.82
N GLY A 344 5.85 -17.24 15.44
CA GLY A 344 6.23 -18.60 15.02
C GLY A 344 5.16 -19.66 15.32
N PRO A 345 5.40 -20.93 14.96
CA PRO A 345 6.69 -21.49 14.50
C PRO A 345 7.06 -21.09 13.08
N GLU A 346 8.36 -21.18 12.77
CA GLU A 346 8.92 -20.86 11.48
C GLU A 346 8.30 -21.70 10.34
N THR A 347 8.06 -21.01 9.21
CA THR A 347 7.62 -21.63 7.95
C THR A 347 8.61 -21.30 6.83
N THR A 348 8.49 -21.97 5.69
CA THR A 348 9.32 -21.70 4.51
C THR A 348 8.71 -20.68 3.56
N ALA A 349 7.63 -20.01 3.99
CA ALA A 349 6.87 -19.09 3.17
C ALA A 349 7.03 -17.61 3.60
N SER A 350 7.68 -17.33 4.76
CA SER A 350 8.02 -15.96 5.17
C SER A 350 9.20 -15.44 4.38
N ASP A 351 9.20 -14.16 4.05
CA ASP A 351 10.25 -13.48 3.28
C ASP A 351 10.65 -14.27 2.04
N ALA A 352 9.65 -14.77 1.35
CA ALA A 352 9.78 -15.72 0.25
C ALA A 352 9.14 -15.19 -1.03
N VAL A 353 9.54 -15.77 -2.14
CA VAL A 353 8.80 -15.71 -3.39
C VAL A 353 8.00 -17.00 -3.51
N LEU A 354 6.70 -16.87 -3.70
CA LEU A 354 5.82 -18.00 -4.00
C LEU A 354 5.46 -17.97 -5.48
N ALA A 355 5.51 -19.13 -6.12
CA ALA A 355 4.94 -19.37 -7.43
C ALA A 355 3.64 -20.16 -7.29
N LEU A 356 2.55 -19.62 -7.80
CA LEU A 356 1.24 -20.25 -7.74
C LEU A 356 0.75 -20.57 -9.16
N ASP A 357 0.10 -21.69 -9.31
CA ASP A 357 -0.67 -22.00 -10.51
C ASP A 357 -1.84 -21.03 -10.64
N MET A 358 -1.97 -20.35 -11.77
CA MET A 358 -2.98 -19.31 -11.97
C MET A 358 -4.42 -19.84 -11.97
N GLU A 359 -4.63 -21.11 -12.34
CA GLU A 359 -5.96 -21.68 -12.47
C GLU A 359 -6.48 -22.23 -11.14
N THR A 360 -5.59 -22.85 -10.35
CA THR A 360 -5.95 -23.58 -9.14
C THR A 360 -5.50 -22.93 -7.84
N GLY A 361 -4.57 -21.97 -7.91
CA GLY A 361 -3.92 -21.37 -6.75
C GLY A 361 -2.93 -22.28 -6.04
N LYS A 362 -2.64 -23.48 -6.58
CA LYS A 362 -1.68 -24.41 -5.96
C LYS A 362 -0.28 -23.79 -5.93
N VAL A 363 0.38 -23.82 -4.77
CA VAL A 363 1.79 -23.44 -4.66
C VAL A 363 2.64 -24.46 -5.42
N LEU A 364 3.36 -24.01 -6.44
CA LEU A 364 4.26 -24.80 -7.26
C LEU A 364 5.63 -24.91 -6.62
N TRP A 365 6.12 -23.78 -6.10
CA TRP A 365 7.34 -23.70 -5.31
C TRP A 365 7.33 -22.46 -4.39
N SER A 366 8.15 -22.51 -3.34
CA SER A 366 8.46 -21.41 -2.43
C SER A 366 9.97 -21.26 -2.34
N LYS A 367 10.47 -20.03 -2.50
CA LYS A 367 11.88 -19.69 -2.30
C LYS A 367 12.01 -18.65 -1.20
N GLN A 368 12.32 -19.10 0.01
CA GLN A 368 12.64 -18.24 1.14
C GLN A 368 13.99 -17.55 0.93
N LEU A 369 14.05 -16.24 1.10
CA LEU A 369 15.25 -15.42 0.93
C LEU A 369 15.88 -15.03 2.27
N THR A 370 15.06 -14.85 3.30
CA THR A 370 15.51 -14.61 4.68
C THR A 370 14.77 -15.56 5.62
N PRO A 371 15.42 -16.59 6.14
CA PRO A 371 14.82 -17.48 7.15
C PRO A 371 14.78 -16.84 8.53
N ALA A 372 13.92 -17.35 9.41
CA ALA A 372 13.80 -16.99 10.82
C ALA A 372 13.49 -15.51 11.10
N ASP A 373 12.83 -14.82 10.17
CA ASP A 373 12.37 -13.45 10.38
C ASP A 373 10.99 -13.44 11.08
N HIS A 374 11.02 -13.49 12.40
CA HIS A 374 9.84 -13.39 13.25
C HIS A 374 9.78 -11.99 13.84
N TRP A 375 8.88 -11.17 13.35
CA TRP A 375 8.79 -9.78 13.80
C TRP A 375 7.33 -9.29 13.79
N ASN A 376 7.00 -8.40 14.70
CA ASN A 376 5.78 -7.60 14.67
C ASN A 376 6.03 -6.24 15.33
N VAL A 377 5.11 -5.29 15.19
CA VAL A 377 5.27 -3.92 15.68
C VAL A 377 5.53 -3.83 17.19
N ALA A 378 5.20 -4.85 17.97
CA ALA A 378 5.60 -4.88 19.40
C ALA A 378 7.12 -4.83 19.59
N CYS A 379 7.90 -5.29 18.61
CA CYS A 379 9.37 -5.33 18.71
C CYS A 379 10.04 -3.94 18.65
N VAL A 380 9.36 -2.91 18.14
CA VAL A 380 9.89 -1.53 18.16
C VAL A 380 9.71 -0.82 19.51
N LEU A 381 8.95 -1.42 20.43
CA LEU A 381 8.65 -0.83 21.75
C LEU A 381 9.39 -1.60 22.86
N PRO A 382 10.12 -0.93 23.75
CA PRO A 382 10.83 -1.61 24.83
C PRO A 382 9.90 -2.41 25.75
N GLY A 383 10.29 -3.65 26.10
CA GLY A 383 9.58 -4.48 27.07
C GLY A 383 8.24 -5.04 26.61
N GLN A 384 7.94 -5.03 25.32
CA GLN A 384 6.70 -5.56 24.79
C GLN A 384 6.69 -7.09 24.76
N VAL A 385 5.76 -7.68 25.50
CA VAL A 385 5.67 -9.12 25.74
C VAL A 385 5.19 -9.94 24.53
N ASN A 386 4.62 -9.28 23.51
CA ASN A 386 4.12 -9.91 22.29
C ASN A 386 5.17 -9.96 21.17
N CYS A 387 6.31 -9.29 21.31
CA CYS A 387 7.44 -9.49 20.40
C CYS A 387 7.93 -10.94 20.52
N PRO A 388 8.24 -11.63 19.42
CA PRO A 388 8.87 -12.94 19.44
C PRO A 388 10.18 -12.95 20.26
N GLU A 389 10.52 -14.10 20.88
CA GLU A 389 11.69 -14.20 21.75
C GLU A 389 13.02 -13.99 21.01
N LYS A 390 13.04 -14.32 19.74
CA LYS A 390 14.18 -14.07 18.83
C LYS A 390 13.65 -13.30 17.63
N PRO A 391 13.53 -11.97 17.77
CA PRO A 391 12.98 -11.17 16.67
C PRO A 391 13.96 -11.11 15.51
N GLY A 392 13.42 -11.12 14.29
CA GLY A 392 14.13 -10.81 13.06
C GLY A 392 14.22 -9.29 12.82
N GLU A 393 14.48 -8.92 11.57
CA GLU A 393 14.73 -7.53 11.16
C GLU A 393 13.59 -6.92 10.33
N ASP A 394 12.47 -7.64 10.14
CA ASP A 394 11.34 -7.23 9.29
C ASP A 394 11.77 -7.01 7.82
N THR A 395 12.25 -8.06 7.18
CA THR A 395 12.86 -8.01 5.86
C THR A 395 11.93 -8.36 4.70
N ASP A 396 10.68 -8.06 4.82
CA ASP A 396 9.62 -8.34 3.83
C ASP A 396 10.05 -8.18 2.36
N ILE A 397 9.47 -8.99 1.49
CA ILE A 397 9.43 -8.74 0.05
C ILE A 397 8.20 -7.90 -0.28
N GLY A 398 8.32 -6.59 -0.07
CA GLY A 398 7.25 -5.62 -0.34
C GLY A 398 7.21 -5.11 -1.78
N ALA A 399 8.29 -5.30 -2.51
CA ALA A 399 8.35 -5.00 -3.93
C ALA A 399 7.67 -6.08 -4.76
N SER A 400 6.87 -5.68 -5.75
CA SER A 400 6.35 -6.64 -6.73
C SER A 400 7.51 -7.29 -7.48
N PRO A 401 7.59 -8.62 -7.57
CA PRO A 401 8.56 -9.28 -8.43
C PRO A 401 8.44 -8.79 -9.87
N ILE A 402 9.55 -8.67 -10.60
CA ILE A 402 9.56 -8.28 -12.00
C ILE A 402 10.04 -9.46 -12.83
N LEU A 403 9.24 -9.93 -13.78
CA LEU A 403 9.64 -10.99 -14.69
C LEU A 403 10.25 -10.37 -15.95
N VAL A 404 11.48 -10.76 -16.27
CA VAL A 404 12.19 -10.30 -17.47
C VAL A 404 12.72 -11.47 -18.29
N SER A 405 12.85 -11.26 -19.61
CA SER A 405 13.47 -12.21 -20.52
C SER A 405 14.75 -11.61 -21.08
N LEU A 406 15.85 -12.32 -20.92
CA LEU A 406 17.16 -11.94 -21.48
C LEU A 406 17.31 -12.43 -22.94
N PRO A 407 18.22 -11.83 -23.71
CA PRO A 407 18.64 -12.40 -24.99
C PRO A 407 19.03 -13.88 -24.84
N GLY A 408 18.56 -14.72 -25.76
CA GLY A 408 18.77 -16.17 -25.66
C GLY A 408 17.69 -16.94 -24.89
N GLY A 409 16.65 -16.24 -24.41
CA GLY A 409 15.45 -16.85 -23.82
C GLY A 409 15.56 -17.21 -22.34
N LYS A 410 16.69 -16.96 -21.68
CA LYS A 410 16.81 -17.08 -20.22
C LYS A 410 15.92 -16.06 -19.54
N ARG A 411 15.18 -16.47 -18.52
CA ARG A 411 14.28 -15.59 -17.77
C ARG A 411 14.81 -15.37 -16.36
N LEU A 412 14.54 -14.21 -15.83
CA LEU A 412 14.86 -13.85 -14.45
C LEU A 412 13.65 -13.23 -13.78
N LEU A 413 13.48 -13.54 -12.51
CA LEU A 413 12.55 -12.88 -11.62
C LEU A 413 13.36 -11.97 -10.69
N LEU A 414 13.22 -10.68 -10.87
CA LEU A 414 13.92 -9.64 -10.11
C LEU A 414 13.11 -9.29 -8.87
N VAL A 415 13.72 -9.37 -7.69
CA VAL A 415 13.01 -9.23 -6.40
C VAL A 415 13.76 -8.26 -5.50
N GLY A 416 13.10 -7.16 -5.13
CA GLY A 416 13.60 -6.21 -4.14
C GLY A 416 13.10 -6.58 -2.74
N GLN A 417 13.96 -6.43 -1.72
CA GLN A 417 13.64 -6.80 -0.34
C GLN A 417 13.98 -5.65 0.63
N LYS A 418 13.22 -5.52 1.71
CA LYS A 418 13.47 -4.55 2.79
C LYS A 418 14.84 -4.71 3.45
N SER A 419 15.48 -5.87 3.32
CA SER A 419 16.88 -6.09 3.72
C SER A 419 17.90 -5.22 2.97
N GLY A 420 17.49 -4.48 1.95
CA GLY A 420 18.40 -3.72 1.06
C GLY A 420 19.11 -4.59 0.02
N VAL A 421 18.63 -5.81 -0.19
CA VAL A 421 19.18 -6.73 -1.20
C VAL A 421 18.25 -6.80 -2.40
N MET A 422 18.83 -6.68 -3.59
CA MET A 422 18.19 -7.00 -4.86
C MET A 422 18.61 -8.42 -5.28
N TRP A 423 17.63 -9.24 -5.61
CA TRP A 423 17.78 -10.65 -5.99
C TRP A 423 17.39 -10.86 -7.44
N ALA A 424 18.05 -11.77 -8.12
CA ALA A 424 17.59 -12.35 -9.37
C ALA A 424 17.46 -13.86 -9.20
N LEU A 425 16.27 -14.35 -9.44
CA LEU A 425 15.92 -15.77 -9.30
C LEU A 425 15.66 -16.35 -10.69
N ASP A 426 15.95 -17.63 -10.86
CA ASP A 426 15.57 -18.39 -12.05
C ASP A 426 14.16 -18.99 -11.83
N PRO A 427 13.10 -18.46 -12.47
CA PRO A 427 11.76 -18.97 -12.30
C PRO A 427 11.57 -20.38 -12.86
N ASP A 428 12.44 -20.81 -13.79
CA ASP A 428 12.39 -22.13 -14.43
C ASP A 428 13.12 -23.19 -13.63
N ALA A 429 13.94 -22.78 -12.65
CA ALA A 429 14.64 -23.63 -11.71
C ALA A 429 14.16 -23.43 -10.25
N GLN A 430 12.84 -23.32 -10.05
CA GLN A 430 12.19 -23.21 -8.73
C GLN A 430 12.72 -22.04 -7.87
N GLY A 431 13.03 -20.91 -8.51
CA GLY A 431 13.52 -19.73 -7.82
C GLY A 431 14.98 -19.82 -7.35
N ASN A 432 15.82 -20.65 -7.97
CA ASN A 432 17.24 -20.69 -7.67
C ASN A 432 17.87 -19.31 -7.87
N ILE A 433 18.70 -18.88 -6.90
CA ILE A 433 19.36 -17.58 -6.94
C ILE A 433 20.41 -17.59 -8.04
N VAL A 434 20.28 -16.66 -8.99
CA VAL A 434 21.25 -16.42 -10.07
C VAL A 434 22.30 -15.41 -9.59
N TRP A 435 21.84 -14.31 -9.02
CA TRP A 435 22.70 -13.33 -8.35
C TRP A 435 21.92 -12.59 -7.25
N GLN A 436 22.69 -12.00 -6.34
CA GLN A 436 22.18 -11.10 -5.30
C GLN A 436 23.11 -9.90 -5.15
N ARG A 437 22.54 -8.74 -4.86
CA ARG A 437 23.30 -7.50 -4.65
C ARG A 437 22.74 -6.70 -3.50
N ARG A 438 23.52 -6.51 -2.43
CA ARG A 438 23.20 -5.58 -1.36
C ARG A 438 23.49 -4.16 -1.84
N ILE A 439 22.50 -3.27 -1.76
CA ILE A 439 22.61 -1.86 -2.14
C ILE A 439 22.30 -0.92 -0.98
N GLY A 440 21.71 -1.42 0.10
CA GLY A 440 21.32 -0.66 1.28
C GLY A 440 21.54 -1.41 2.58
N LYS A 441 21.27 -0.72 3.69
CA LYS A 441 21.35 -1.29 5.05
C LYS A 441 20.14 -2.16 5.37
N GLY A 442 18.97 -1.75 4.89
CA GLY A 442 17.70 -2.38 5.21
C GLY A 442 17.10 -1.88 6.53
N GLY A 443 16.05 -2.56 6.97
CA GLY A 443 15.28 -2.31 8.19
C GLY A 443 13.79 -2.21 7.96
N VAL A 444 13.01 -1.99 9.02
CA VAL A 444 11.54 -2.00 9.04
C VAL A 444 10.88 -1.15 7.93
N LEU A 445 11.42 0.01 7.64
CA LEU A 445 11.01 0.89 6.55
C LEU A 445 12.17 1.17 5.58
N GLY A 446 13.25 0.41 5.71
CA GLY A 446 14.46 0.53 4.93
C GLY A 446 14.48 -0.33 3.67
N GLY A 447 15.63 -0.38 3.03
CA GLY A 447 15.88 -1.20 1.87
C GLY A 447 15.02 -0.87 0.65
N ILE A 448 14.53 -1.90 -0.04
CA ILE A 448 13.73 -1.77 -1.26
C ILE A 448 12.26 -2.01 -0.89
N MET A 449 11.45 -0.93 -0.88
CA MET A 449 10.09 -0.99 -0.35
C MET A 449 9.05 -1.41 -1.40
N TRP A 450 8.61 -0.47 -2.25
CA TRP A 450 7.48 -0.71 -3.16
C TRP A 450 7.88 -1.24 -4.53
N GLY A 451 9.08 -0.97 -4.95
CA GLY A 451 9.60 -1.66 -6.09
C GLY A 451 10.41 -0.85 -7.09
N PRO A 452 11.33 -1.59 -7.75
CA PRO A 452 12.08 -1.12 -8.88
C PRO A 452 11.22 -1.05 -10.15
N ALA A 453 11.86 -0.55 -11.22
CA ALA A 453 11.38 -0.68 -12.59
C ALA A 453 12.51 -1.24 -13.46
N ALA A 454 12.19 -1.93 -14.55
CA ALA A 454 13.19 -2.59 -15.39
C ALA A 454 12.94 -2.32 -16.87
N ASP A 455 14.04 -2.14 -17.62
CA ASP A 455 14.06 -2.16 -19.09
C ASP A 455 14.68 -3.48 -19.60
N GLY A 456 15.22 -3.48 -20.81
CA GLY A 456 15.87 -4.68 -21.37
C GLY A 456 17.25 -4.98 -20.77
N ASP A 457 17.93 -4.00 -20.17
CA ASP A 457 19.33 -4.07 -19.75
C ASP A 457 19.53 -3.90 -18.24
N ASN A 458 18.76 -2.98 -17.62
CA ASN A 458 18.95 -2.58 -16.24
C ASN A 458 17.65 -2.67 -15.43
N VAL A 459 17.81 -2.91 -14.14
CA VAL A 459 16.78 -2.66 -13.12
C VAL A 459 17.16 -1.42 -12.33
N TYR A 460 16.22 -0.48 -12.19
CA TYR A 460 16.38 0.81 -11.52
C TYR A 460 15.72 0.73 -10.16
N VAL A 461 16.54 0.78 -9.11
CA VAL A 461 16.16 0.42 -7.75
C VAL A 461 16.21 1.65 -6.85
N PRO A 462 15.05 2.22 -6.47
CA PRO A 462 14.99 3.27 -5.47
C PRO A 462 15.31 2.68 -4.09
N LEU A 463 16.20 3.33 -3.34
CA LEU A 463 16.59 2.91 -2.01
C LEU A 463 15.89 3.74 -0.96
N SER A 464 15.16 3.10 -0.05
CA SER A 464 14.58 3.75 1.11
C SER A 464 15.63 3.98 2.19
N ASP A 465 16.11 2.93 2.82
CA ASP A 465 16.96 2.97 4.03
C ASP A 465 16.46 4.04 5.03
N PHE A 466 15.12 4.13 5.13
CA PHE A 466 14.44 5.05 6.04
C PHE A 466 14.72 4.64 7.48
N THR A 467 15.45 5.48 8.20
CA THR A 467 15.73 5.29 9.62
C THR A 467 14.87 6.26 10.42
N MET A 468 14.02 5.72 11.28
CA MET A 468 13.25 6.52 12.22
C MET A 468 14.13 6.97 13.38
N LEU A 469 14.09 8.27 13.72
CA LEU A 469 14.73 8.80 14.93
C LEU A 469 14.00 8.33 16.19
N GLY A 470 12.69 8.03 16.05
CA GLY A 470 11.82 7.49 17.09
C GLY A 470 10.42 7.27 16.53
N PRO A 471 9.54 6.56 17.27
CA PRO A 471 8.19 6.21 16.77
C PRO A 471 7.33 7.41 16.37
N ILE A 472 7.67 8.60 16.86
CA ILE A 472 6.89 9.84 16.66
C ILE A 472 7.73 10.92 15.94
N GLU A 473 9.05 10.76 15.87
CA GLU A 473 9.97 11.80 15.40
C GLU A 473 10.21 11.80 13.89
N GLY A 474 9.77 10.74 13.20
CA GLY A 474 9.93 10.62 11.75
C GLY A 474 11.34 10.17 11.34
N GLY A 475 11.69 10.40 10.05
CA GLY A 475 12.95 9.94 9.48
C GLY A 475 14.14 10.83 9.80
N ASP A 476 15.34 10.23 9.81
CA ASP A 476 16.59 10.97 9.86
C ASP A 476 16.84 11.67 8.51
N PRO A 477 16.96 13.01 8.49
CA PRO A 477 17.15 13.76 7.23
C PRO A 477 18.56 13.57 6.61
N LYS A 478 19.46 12.86 7.27
CA LYS A 478 20.81 12.59 6.79
C LYS A 478 20.98 11.20 6.18
N LEU A 479 19.98 10.32 6.36
CA LEU A 479 20.10 8.92 5.98
C LEU A 479 19.04 8.49 4.96
N GLY A 480 19.40 7.48 4.17
CA GLY A 480 18.55 6.86 3.15
C GLY A 480 18.64 7.56 1.80
N GLY A 481 17.90 7.01 0.86
CA GLY A 481 17.75 7.55 -0.49
C GLY A 481 18.82 7.12 -1.49
N GLY A 482 18.64 7.62 -2.68
CA GLY A 482 19.44 7.29 -3.86
C GLY A 482 18.76 6.29 -4.80
N LEU A 483 19.21 6.32 -6.04
CA LEU A 483 18.71 5.46 -7.11
C LEU A 483 19.88 4.67 -7.71
N PHE A 484 19.73 3.35 -7.76
CA PHE A 484 20.71 2.45 -8.36
C PHE A 484 20.21 1.96 -9.71
N ALA A 485 21.12 1.80 -10.67
CA ALA A 485 20.90 0.96 -11.84
C ALA A 485 21.81 -0.26 -11.74
N LEU A 486 21.21 -1.44 -11.79
CA LEU A 486 21.92 -2.70 -11.79
C LEU A 486 21.71 -3.42 -13.11
N ARG A 487 22.75 -4.04 -13.66
CA ARG A 487 22.67 -4.90 -14.84
C ARG A 487 21.79 -6.11 -14.54
N ILE A 488 20.74 -6.33 -15.32
CA ILE A 488 19.79 -7.43 -15.08
C ILE A 488 20.50 -8.78 -15.15
N ALA A 489 21.42 -8.96 -16.10
CA ALA A 489 22.10 -10.24 -16.31
C ALA A 489 23.07 -10.64 -15.18
N THR A 490 23.69 -9.69 -14.48
CA THR A 490 24.81 -9.94 -13.55
C THR A 490 24.65 -9.38 -12.15
N GLY A 491 23.73 -8.41 -11.94
CA GLY A 491 23.60 -7.65 -10.70
C GLY A 491 24.69 -6.60 -10.48
N GLU A 492 25.57 -6.38 -11.47
CA GLU A 492 26.59 -5.34 -11.38
C GLU A 492 25.96 -3.97 -11.42
N GLN A 493 26.52 -3.05 -10.62
CA GLN A 493 26.08 -1.65 -10.60
C GLN A 493 26.54 -0.94 -11.87
N ALA A 494 25.58 -0.52 -12.69
CA ALA A 494 25.84 0.31 -13.85
C ALA A 494 26.16 1.76 -13.44
N TRP A 495 25.34 2.30 -12.54
CA TRP A 495 25.55 3.61 -11.92
C TRP A 495 24.78 3.73 -10.60
N TYR A 496 25.10 4.76 -9.82
CA TYR A 496 24.39 5.17 -8.60
C TYR A 496 24.23 6.69 -8.58
N ALA A 497 23.00 7.15 -8.43
CA ALA A 497 22.67 8.54 -8.18
C ALA A 497 22.43 8.73 -6.67
N PRO A 498 23.36 9.38 -5.93
CA PRO A 498 23.20 9.62 -4.52
C PRO A 498 22.05 10.58 -4.23
N PRO A 499 21.44 10.52 -3.03
CA PRO A 499 20.39 11.46 -2.66
C PRO A 499 20.97 12.88 -2.53
N GLU A 500 20.20 13.87 -2.95
CA GLU A 500 20.49 15.26 -2.63
C GLU A 500 20.11 15.56 -1.17
N ALA A 501 20.77 16.53 -0.56
CA ALA A 501 20.41 17.01 0.78
C ALA A 501 18.95 17.56 0.76
N PRO A 502 18.06 17.06 1.64
CA PRO A 502 16.68 17.49 1.63
C PRO A 502 16.55 18.96 2.09
N LYS A 503 15.67 19.70 1.44
CA LYS A 503 15.40 21.12 1.78
C LYS A 503 14.46 21.28 2.98
N CYS A 504 13.78 20.22 3.38
CA CYS A 504 12.80 20.19 4.47
C CYS A 504 13.40 19.94 5.86
N VAL A 505 14.73 20.03 6.03
CA VAL A 505 15.40 19.80 7.31
C VAL A 505 14.76 20.64 8.42
N GLY A 506 14.44 20.00 9.54
CA GLY A 506 13.68 20.60 10.65
C GLY A 506 12.18 20.35 10.58
N THR A 507 11.66 19.81 9.46
CA THR A 507 10.27 19.33 9.38
C THR A 507 10.22 17.85 9.78
N LEU A 508 9.28 17.50 10.64
CA LEU A 508 9.07 16.12 11.05
C LEU A 508 8.75 15.23 9.84
N GLY A 509 9.48 14.13 9.69
CA GLY A 509 9.33 13.21 8.55
C GLY A 509 10.17 13.55 7.31
N CYS A 510 11.00 14.59 7.39
CA CYS A 510 11.92 14.95 6.32
C CYS A 510 13.06 13.94 6.22
N THR A 511 13.19 13.27 5.08
CA THR A 511 14.29 12.34 4.78
C THR A 511 14.43 12.17 3.26
N PRO A 512 15.64 11.99 2.72
CA PRO A 512 15.83 11.76 1.29
C PRO A 512 15.48 10.35 0.83
N ALA A 513 14.97 9.48 1.71
CA ALA A 513 14.60 8.10 1.42
C ALA A 513 13.70 8.01 0.16
N GLN A 514 14.09 7.18 -0.81
CA GLN A 514 13.29 6.91 -2.00
C GLN A 514 12.46 5.65 -1.78
N MET A 515 11.33 5.81 -1.12
CA MET A 515 10.43 4.72 -0.77
C MET A 515 9.43 4.41 -1.91
N ALA A 516 9.06 5.42 -2.70
CA ALA A 516 8.10 5.27 -3.79
C ALA A 516 8.64 4.37 -4.91
N PRO A 517 7.76 3.60 -5.58
CA PRO A 517 8.17 2.78 -6.71
C PRO A 517 8.64 3.63 -7.89
N ALA A 518 9.68 3.16 -8.59
CA ALA A 518 10.18 3.79 -9.79
C ALA A 518 9.25 3.58 -10.99
N THR A 519 9.36 4.43 -11.99
CA THR A 519 8.63 4.34 -13.26
C THR A 519 9.54 4.71 -14.41
N LEU A 520 9.47 3.96 -15.51
CA LEU A 520 10.32 4.12 -16.69
C LEU A 520 9.53 4.57 -17.91
N ILE A 521 10.18 5.39 -18.71
CA ILE A 521 9.95 5.55 -20.14
C ILE A 521 11.33 5.46 -20.83
N PRO A 522 11.42 5.25 -22.15
CA PRO A 522 12.71 5.17 -22.81
C PRO A 522 13.62 6.35 -22.51
N GLY A 523 14.78 6.07 -21.93
CA GLY A 523 15.80 7.07 -21.57
C GLY A 523 15.60 7.82 -20.26
N VAL A 524 14.49 7.57 -19.53
CA VAL A 524 14.15 8.31 -18.29
C VAL A 524 13.57 7.39 -17.22
N VAL A 525 14.06 7.51 -15.99
CA VAL A 525 13.44 6.92 -14.80
C VAL A 525 12.96 8.00 -13.84
N PHE A 526 11.69 7.90 -13.41
CA PHE A 526 11.08 8.78 -12.41
C PHE A 526 11.10 8.11 -11.04
N SER A 527 11.47 8.87 -10.01
CA SER A 527 11.44 8.43 -8.62
C SER A 527 11.05 9.58 -7.69
N GLY A 528 10.19 9.28 -6.73
CA GLY A 528 9.76 10.19 -5.68
C GLY A 528 10.43 9.84 -4.35
N SER A 529 10.65 10.84 -3.49
CA SER A 529 11.30 10.66 -2.20
C SER A 529 10.47 11.22 -1.03
N MET A 530 10.80 10.77 0.18
CA MET A 530 10.10 11.15 1.41
C MET A 530 10.31 12.63 1.76
N ASP A 531 11.32 13.30 1.19
CA ASP A 531 11.53 14.76 1.28
C ASP A 531 10.60 15.58 0.36
N GLY A 532 9.64 14.92 -0.31
CA GLY A 532 8.69 15.56 -1.20
C GLY A 532 9.25 15.95 -2.57
N HIS A 533 10.44 15.47 -2.94
CA HIS A 533 11.01 15.72 -4.27
C HIS A 533 10.67 14.60 -5.26
N LEU A 534 10.13 14.99 -6.39
CA LEU A 534 10.00 14.14 -7.58
C LEU A 534 11.15 14.43 -8.53
N ARG A 535 11.88 13.41 -8.96
CA ARG A 535 13.02 13.55 -9.87
C ARG A 535 12.87 12.62 -11.07
N ALA A 536 13.34 13.11 -12.22
CA ALA A 536 13.55 12.31 -13.42
C ALA A 536 15.07 12.20 -13.66
N TYR A 537 15.53 10.97 -13.80
CA TYR A 537 16.94 10.65 -14.01
C TYR A 537 17.15 10.09 -15.41
N SER A 538 18.30 10.35 -15.99
CA SER A 538 18.75 9.69 -17.21
C SER A 538 19.05 8.22 -16.94
N THR A 539 18.56 7.32 -17.78
CA THR A 539 18.83 5.87 -17.63
C THR A 539 20.27 5.51 -17.95
N SER A 540 21.00 6.37 -18.70
CA SER A 540 22.37 6.06 -19.12
C SER A 540 23.43 6.27 -18.02
N ASP A 541 23.21 7.27 -17.14
CA ASP A 541 24.24 7.74 -16.20
C ASP A 541 23.70 8.18 -14.83
N GLY A 542 22.37 8.15 -14.62
CA GLY A 542 21.75 8.59 -13.38
C GLY A 542 21.71 10.11 -13.15
N ALA A 543 22.10 10.92 -14.14
CA ALA A 543 22.02 12.36 -14.01
C ALA A 543 20.57 12.83 -13.89
N VAL A 544 20.30 13.76 -12.95
CA VAL A 544 18.98 14.38 -12.79
C VAL A 544 18.75 15.33 -13.98
N ILE A 545 17.69 15.06 -14.76
CA ILE A 545 17.31 15.84 -15.94
C ILE A 545 16.10 16.74 -15.69
N TRP A 546 15.33 16.46 -14.64
CA TRP A 546 14.22 17.29 -14.20
C TRP A 546 13.89 16.98 -12.73
N GLY A 547 13.37 17.98 -12.02
CA GLY A 547 12.95 17.83 -10.64
C GLY A 547 11.85 18.80 -10.26
N PHE A 548 11.01 18.39 -9.30
CA PHE A 548 9.91 19.19 -8.80
C PHE A 548 9.75 19.02 -7.29
N ASP A 549 9.76 20.14 -6.56
CA ASP A 549 9.49 20.18 -5.13
C ASP A 549 7.99 20.28 -4.89
N THR A 550 7.43 19.28 -4.20
CA THR A 550 6.00 19.23 -3.91
C THR A 550 5.62 19.81 -2.55
N LEU A 551 6.58 20.19 -1.70
CA LEU A 551 6.33 20.71 -0.34
C LEU A 551 5.80 22.13 -0.34
N ARG A 552 4.64 22.35 -0.96
CA ARG A 552 3.96 23.64 -1.06
C ARG A 552 2.45 23.45 -1.16
N ASP A 553 1.71 24.53 -0.99
CA ASP A 553 0.28 24.57 -1.26
C ASP A 553 0.03 24.64 -2.78
N PHE A 554 -1.09 24.03 -3.19
CA PHE A 554 -1.50 23.97 -4.59
C PHE A 554 -2.89 24.58 -4.79
N PRO A 555 -3.08 25.46 -5.78
CA PRO A 555 -4.41 25.75 -6.29
C PRO A 555 -4.95 24.47 -6.98
N THR A 556 -6.11 24.01 -6.56
CA THR A 556 -6.69 22.76 -7.05
C THR A 556 -7.89 23.00 -7.93
N VAL A 557 -8.09 22.13 -8.93
CA VAL A 557 -9.23 22.21 -9.85
C VAL A 557 -10.58 21.94 -9.18
N ASN A 558 -10.57 21.26 -8.03
CA ASN A 558 -11.77 20.97 -7.25
C ASN A 558 -11.96 21.89 -6.01
N GLY A 559 -11.15 22.93 -5.86
CA GLY A 559 -11.27 23.90 -4.76
C GLY A 559 -10.89 23.40 -3.36
N VAL A 560 -10.44 22.16 -3.24
CA VAL A 560 -9.96 21.59 -1.98
C VAL A 560 -8.59 22.15 -1.64
N LYS A 561 -8.38 22.66 -0.43
CA LYS A 561 -7.06 23.04 0.06
C LYS A 561 -6.14 21.81 0.05
N ALA A 562 -5.07 21.87 -0.72
CA ALA A 562 -4.14 20.76 -0.85
C ALA A 562 -2.68 21.23 -0.77
N LYS A 563 -1.86 20.35 -0.18
CA LYS A 563 -0.41 20.51 -0.12
C LYS A 563 0.28 19.19 -0.41
N GLY A 564 1.50 19.25 -0.90
CA GLY A 564 2.35 18.08 -1.02
C GLY A 564 2.98 17.67 0.29
N GLY A 565 3.53 16.48 0.32
CA GLY A 565 4.19 15.84 1.45
C GLY A 565 5.16 14.77 0.97
N SER A 566 5.46 13.79 1.81
CA SER A 566 6.30 12.65 1.44
C SER A 566 5.66 11.82 0.31
N MET A 567 6.50 11.22 -0.53
CA MET A 567 6.07 10.26 -1.56
C MET A 567 6.53 8.85 -1.16
N SER A 568 5.57 7.90 -1.09
CA SER A 568 5.85 6.53 -0.65
C SER A 568 5.13 5.49 -1.51
N ALA A 569 3.87 5.19 -1.21
CA ALA A 569 3.19 3.99 -1.71
C ALA A 569 2.74 4.05 -3.18
N SER A 570 2.65 5.23 -3.77
CA SER A 570 2.23 5.42 -5.15
C SER A 570 3.39 5.87 -6.03
N GLY A 571 3.57 5.19 -7.16
CA GLY A 571 4.57 5.58 -8.16
C GLY A 571 4.03 6.62 -9.15
N PRO A 572 4.94 7.33 -9.83
CA PRO A 572 4.60 8.13 -10.97
C PRO A 572 3.94 7.31 -12.08
N VAL A 573 3.03 7.92 -12.82
CA VAL A 573 2.36 7.31 -13.98
C VAL A 573 2.54 8.20 -15.19
N VAL A 574 3.04 7.65 -16.29
CA VAL A 574 3.30 8.39 -17.53
C VAL A 574 2.46 7.84 -18.66
N THR A 575 1.64 8.67 -19.26
CA THR A 575 0.84 8.28 -20.44
C THR A 575 0.28 9.50 -21.16
N GLY A 576 0.15 9.42 -22.51
CA GLY A 576 -0.54 10.42 -23.31
C GLY A 576 0.11 11.82 -23.22
N GLY A 577 1.43 11.91 -23.11
CA GLY A 577 2.15 13.17 -22.99
C GLY A 577 2.09 13.81 -21.61
N MET A 578 1.64 13.09 -20.59
CA MET A 578 1.47 13.60 -19.23
C MET A 578 2.10 12.68 -18.18
N LEU A 579 2.51 13.30 -17.07
CA LEU A 579 3.02 12.64 -15.87
C LEU A 579 2.06 12.93 -14.70
N PHE A 580 1.61 11.89 -13.99
CA PHE A 580 0.71 11.97 -12.84
C PHE A 580 1.42 11.48 -11.59
N VAL A 581 1.32 12.24 -10.49
CA VAL A 581 1.99 11.90 -9.23
C VAL A 581 1.15 12.30 -8.03
N ASN A 582 1.02 11.42 -7.08
CA ASN A 582 0.48 11.71 -5.76
C ASN A 582 1.60 12.17 -4.81
N SER A 583 1.30 13.16 -3.96
CA SER A 583 2.21 13.61 -2.91
C SER A 583 1.46 13.82 -1.60
N GLY A 584 1.95 13.14 -0.56
CA GLY A 584 1.42 13.12 0.79
C GLY A 584 1.45 11.72 1.40
N TYR A 585 2.18 11.56 2.51
CA TYR A 585 2.26 10.33 3.28
C TYR A 585 2.34 10.63 4.78
N GLY A 586 1.21 10.97 5.39
CA GLY A 586 1.12 11.29 6.82
C GLY A 586 1.14 10.08 7.76
N ALA A 587 1.53 8.90 7.25
CA ALA A 587 1.65 7.65 7.99
C ALA A 587 3.12 7.31 8.27
N LEU A 588 3.37 6.46 9.26
CA LEU A 588 4.68 5.84 9.57
C LEU A 588 5.85 6.85 9.52
N GLY A 589 5.66 8.03 10.10
CA GLY A 589 6.70 9.05 10.21
C GLY A 589 6.93 9.92 8.96
N GLY A 590 6.12 9.82 7.92
CA GLY A 590 6.23 10.68 6.74
C GLY A 590 5.51 12.03 6.88
N MET A 591 5.76 12.94 5.96
CA MET A 591 5.11 14.25 5.90
C MET A 591 3.73 14.15 5.26
N PRO A 592 2.67 14.70 5.92
CA PRO A 592 1.32 14.67 5.40
C PRO A 592 1.16 15.56 4.15
N GLY A 593 0.29 15.12 3.25
CA GLY A 593 -0.16 15.83 2.07
C GLY A 593 -1.37 15.14 1.46
N ASN A 594 -2.03 15.79 0.51
CA ASN A 594 -3.30 15.32 -0.05
C ASN A 594 -3.49 15.74 -1.50
N VAL A 595 -2.43 15.76 -2.29
CA VAL A 595 -2.48 16.29 -3.66
C VAL A 595 -2.15 15.21 -4.70
N LEU A 596 -2.93 15.19 -5.78
CA LEU A 596 -2.61 14.58 -7.07
C LEU A 596 -2.23 15.69 -8.04
N MET A 597 -1.12 15.55 -8.71
CA MET A 597 -0.57 16.51 -9.66
C MET A 597 -0.47 15.90 -11.05
N ALA A 598 -0.75 16.72 -12.06
CA ALA A 598 -0.53 16.38 -13.46
C ALA A 598 0.44 17.37 -14.10
N PHE A 599 1.41 16.86 -14.83
CA PHE A 599 2.41 17.64 -15.54
C PHE A 599 2.33 17.37 -17.03
N SER A 600 2.58 18.40 -17.84
CA SER A 600 2.72 18.30 -19.30
C SER A 600 3.76 19.32 -19.78
N VAL A 601 4.07 19.27 -21.06
CA VAL A 601 4.96 20.27 -21.70
C VAL A 601 4.23 21.55 -22.12
N ASP A 602 2.90 21.50 -22.18
CA ASP A 602 2.01 22.57 -22.63
C ASP A 602 1.51 23.43 -21.45
#